data_a18fd38c895279a668719a3c780aaddd
#
_entry.id   a18fd38c895279a668719a3c780aaddd
#
_cell.length_a   1.000
_cell.length_b   1.000
_cell.length_c   1.000
_cell.angle_alpha   90.00
_cell.angle_beta   90.00
_cell.angle_gamma   90.00
#
_symmetry.space_group_name_H-M   'P 1'
#
loop_
_entity.id
_entity.type
_entity.pdbx_description
1 polymer ?
#
loop_
_entity_poly.entity_id
_entity_poly.type
_entity_poly.pdbx_seq_one_letter_code
_entity_poly.pdbx_strand_id
1 'polypeptide(L)'
;MMVGIIGIVLNIVGVDMEILVQKVPKNVYQDWIMNKHYAKRMCQVSHAFGLYLDGDISGVVTYGMSPSATLAESIAGSKYKSIVYELNRLITENNLPKNVLSTFVAKSFKLLPKPIIIVSFADPNSGHHGYIYQATNFMYTGKSSNTVQYTYPDGKEFHFKNFRHKKHSSSFKKQIGKHEVTNQDIISFYDLRKKNIDGKYRYVYIVGSKREKKDIMNHFKLKILKYPKGDNKNYDVDFEDMDKQLNLFG
;
A
#
# COMPACT_ATOMS: atom_id res chain seq x y z
N MET A 1 -27.73 0.87 -10.81
CA MET A 1 -26.25 0.82 -11.02
C MET A 1 -25.81 -0.62 -10.84
N MET A 2 -25.38 -1.31 -11.89
CA MET A 2 -24.84 -2.67 -11.75
C MET A 2 -23.57 -2.60 -10.89
N VAL A 3 -23.57 -3.26 -9.76
CA VAL A 3 -22.36 -3.46 -8.94
C VAL A 3 -21.46 -4.36 -9.76
N GLY A 4 -20.29 -3.87 -10.15
CA GLY A 4 -19.32 -4.67 -10.90
C GLY A 4 -18.87 -5.85 -10.05
N ILE A 5 -19.17 -7.05 -10.50
CA ILE A 5 -18.81 -8.32 -9.88
C ILE A 5 -17.96 -9.10 -10.88
N ILE A 6 -16.83 -9.65 -10.45
CA ILE A 6 -16.02 -10.52 -11.29
C ILE A 6 -15.83 -11.85 -10.56
N GLY A 7 -16.49 -12.88 -11.05
CA GLY A 7 -16.34 -14.26 -10.61
C GLY A 7 -15.39 -15.05 -11.54
N ILE A 8 -14.66 -15.96 -10.99
CA ILE A 8 -13.94 -17.04 -11.70
C ILE A 8 -13.93 -18.30 -10.84
N VAL A 9 -13.88 -19.45 -11.49
CA VAL A 9 -13.57 -20.72 -10.84
C VAL A 9 -12.10 -21.02 -11.12
N LEU A 10 -11.33 -21.31 -10.09
CA LEU A 10 -9.96 -21.83 -10.20
C LEU A 10 -9.95 -23.29 -9.74
N ASN A 11 -9.42 -24.15 -10.57
CA ASN A 11 -9.11 -25.51 -10.14
C ASN A 11 -7.76 -25.50 -9.42
N ILE A 12 -7.78 -25.80 -8.14
CA ILE A 12 -6.57 -25.87 -7.31
C ILE A 12 -6.46 -27.29 -6.78
N VAL A 13 -5.48 -28.04 -7.32
CA VAL A 13 -5.21 -29.43 -6.93
C VAL A 13 -6.48 -30.32 -7.01
N GLY A 14 -7.26 -30.17 -8.10
CA GLY A 14 -8.47 -30.97 -8.34
C GLY A 14 -9.73 -30.51 -7.60
N VAL A 15 -9.66 -29.41 -6.86
CA VAL A 15 -10.82 -28.77 -6.21
C VAL A 15 -11.14 -27.48 -6.94
N ASP A 16 -12.38 -27.34 -7.38
CA ASP A 16 -12.89 -26.10 -7.97
C ASP A 16 -13.22 -25.11 -6.85
N MET A 17 -12.53 -23.96 -6.85
CA MET A 17 -12.74 -22.89 -5.90
C MET A 17 -13.35 -21.70 -6.60
N GLU A 18 -14.48 -21.20 -6.11
CA GLU A 18 -15.07 -19.98 -6.60
C GLU A 18 -14.35 -18.74 -6.02
N ILE A 19 -13.79 -17.91 -6.90
CA ILE A 19 -13.19 -16.64 -6.53
C ILE A 19 -14.07 -15.51 -7.04
N LEU A 20 -14.65 -14.75 -6.11
CA LEU A 20 -15.45 -13.58 -6.42
C LEU A 20 -14.74 -12.32 -5.93
N VAL A 21 -14.66 -11.31 -6.80
CA VAL A 21 -14.15 -9.98 -6.45
C VAL A 21 -15.22 -8.94 -6.72
N GLN A 22 -15.61 -8.21 -5.68
CA GLN A 22 -16.66 -7.20 -5.77
C GLN A 22 -16.37 -6.01 -4.86
N LYS A 23 -17.05 -4.90 -5.12
CA LYS A 23 -16.99 -3.70 -4.29
C LYS A 23 -17.52 -3.99 -2.88
N VAL A 24 -16.82 -3.49 -1.86
CA VAL A 24 -17.26 -3.60 -0.46
C VAL A 24 -17.56 -2.25 0.17
N PRO A 25 -18.56 -2.17 1.07
CA PRO A 25 -18.92 -0.95 1.78
C PRO A 25 -17.90 -0.60 2.87
N LYS A 26 -18.02 0.64 3.39
CA LYS A 26 -17.08 1.22 4.35
C LYS A 26 -16.91 0.38 5.62
N ASN A 27 -17.99 -0.11 6.18
CA ASN A 27 -17.96 -0.93 7.40
C ASN A 27 -17.08 -2.19 7.22
N VAL A 28 -17.13 -2.84 6.05
CA VAL A 28 -16.34 -4.04 5.76
C VAL A 28 -14.85 -3.70 5.67
N TYR A 29 -14.44 -2.77 4.80
CA TYR A 29 -13.01 -2.48 4.67
C TYR A 29 -12.43 -1.78 5.90
N GLN A 30 -13.25 -1.02 6.64
CA GLN A 30 -12.83 -0.40 7.89
C GLN A 30 -12.52 -1.45 8.96
N ASP A 31 -13.36 -2.47 9.11
CA ASP A 31 -13.13 -3.57 10.03
C ASP A 31 -11.79 -4.27 9.72
N TRP A 32 -11.57 -4.62 8.45
CA TRP A 32 -10.32 -5.25 8.02
C TRP A 32 -9.09 -4.38 8.28
N ILE A 33 -9.16 -3.07 8.00
CA ILE A 33 -8.04 -2.15 8.23
C ILE A 33 -7.75 -1.98 9.72
N MET A 34 -8.77 -1.86 10.55
CA MET A 34 -8.59 -1.56 11.98
C MET A 34 -8.24 -2.78 12.81
N ASN A 35 -8.74 -3.96 12.43
CA ASN A 35 -8.61 -5.18 13.24
C ASN A 35 -7.58 -6.16 12.69
N LYS A 36 -7.42 -6.27 11.36
CA LYS A 36 -6.54 -7.25 10.73
C LYS A 36 -5.24 -6.66 10.16
N HIS A 37 -5.22 -5.39 9.78
CA HIS A 37 -3.98 -4.76 9.29
C HIS A 37 -3.06 -4.38 10.44
N TYR A 38 -1.75 -4.70 10.31
CA TYR A 38 -0.74 -4.41 11.35
C TYR A 38 -0.71 -2.94 11.78
N ALA A 39 -0.90 -1.98 10.87
CA ALA A 39 -0.87 -0.55 11.19
C ALA A 39 -2.12 -0.07 11.93
N LYS A 40 -3.20 -0.84 11.99
CA LYS A 40 -4.48 -0.55 12.67
C LYS A 40 -4.91 0.92 12.54
N ARG A 41 -4.76 1.49 11.36
CA ARG A 41 -5.01 2.90 11.08
C ARG A 41 -5.69 3.10 9.74
N MET A 42 -6.77 3.87 9.73
CA MET A 42 -7.47 4.25 8.52
C MET A 42 -6.56 5.03 7.55
N CYS A 43 -6.78 4.81 6.27
CA CYS A 43 -6.23 5.57 5.16
C CYS A 43 -7.36 6.22 4.34
N GLN A 44 -7.01 7.08 3.41
CA GLN A 44 -7.98 7.60 2.45
C GLN A 44 -8.36 6.49 1.47
N VAL A 45 -9.64 6.17 1.37
CA VAL A 45 -10.17 5.12 0.49
C VAL A 45 -11.13 5.74 -0.51
N SER A 46 -10.82 5.59 -1.79
CA SER A 46 -11.70 5.96 -2.91
C SER A 46 -12.41 4.74 -3.50
N HIS A 47 -11.69 3.61 -3.55
CA HIS A 47 -12.22 2.33 -4.03
C HIS A 47 -11.80 1.22 -3.08
N ALA A 48 -12.71 0.28 -2.80
CA ALA A 48 -12.45 -0.89 -1.98
C ALA A 48 -13.12 -2.11 -2.60
N PHE A 49 -12.39 -3.22 -2.63
CA PHE A 49 -12.89 -4.48 -3.16
C PHE A 49 -12.58 -5.61 -2.17
N GLY A 50 -13.53 -6.53 -2.03
CA GLY A 50 -13.41 -7.74 -1.26
C GLY A 50 -13.09 -8.94 -2.15
N LEU A 51 -12.26 -9.83 -1.63
CA LEU A 51 -12.05 -11.18 -2.12
C LEU A 51 -13.01 -12.11 -1.37
N TYR A 52 -13.78 -12.90 -2.09
CA TYR A 52 -14.61 -13.95 -1.52
C TYR A 52 -14.16 -15.29 -2.09
N LEU A 53 -13.97 -16.26 -1.22
CA LEU A 53 -13.68 -17.64 -1.56
C LEU A 53 -14.86 -18.49 -1.09
N ASP A 54 -15.50 -19.19 -2.02
CA ASP A 54 -16.67 -20.03 -1.75
C ASP A 54 -17.76 -19.32 -0.91
N GLY A 55 -17.92 -18.00 -1.14
CA GLY A 55 -18.90 -17.16 -0.46
C GLY A 55 -18.38 -16.37 0.75
N ASP A 56 -17.25 -16.76 1.34
CA ASP A 56 -16.69 -16.12 2.53
C ASP A 56 -15.66 -15.04 2.18
N ILE A 57 -15.75 -13.89 2.86
CA ILE A 57 -14.78 -12.81 2.66
C ILE A 57 -13.41 -13.18 3.22
N SER A 58 -12.45 -13.28 2.32
CA SER A 58 -11.07 -13.73 2.60
C SER A 58 -10.01 -12.67 2.36
N GLY A 59 -10.41 -11.46 1.95
CA GLY A 59 -9.47 -10.35 1.78
C GLY A 59 -10.13 -9.04 1.36
N VAL A 60 -9.38 -7.94 1.56
CA VAL A 60 -9.77 -6.60 1.16
C VAL A 60 -8.59 -5.89 0.53
N VAL A 61 -8.83 -5.22 -0.60
CA VAL A 61 -7.88 -4.29 -1.23
C VAL A 61 -8.49 -2.91 -1.31
N THR A 62 -7.71 -1.87 -0.98
CA THR A 62 -8.17 -0.49 -1.06
C THR A 62 -7.24 0.39 -1.89
N TYR A 63 -7.85 1.32 -2.60
CA TYR A 63 -7.19 2.33 -3.42
C TYR A 63 -7.63 3.71 -2.96
N GLY A 64 -6.65 4.59 -2.75
CA GLY A 64 -6.90 6.00 -2.42
C GLY A 64 -6.15 6.92 -3.35
N MET A 65 -6.51 8.19 -3.38
CA MET A 65 -5.73 9.18 -4.14
C MET A 65 -4.28 9.21 -3.63
N SER A 66 -3.34 9.49 -4.52
CA SER A 66 -1.93 9.65 -4.13
C SER A 66 -1.80 10.62 -2.96
N PRO A 67 -1.04 10.28 -1.91
CA PRO A 67 -0.92 11.12 -0.71
C PRO A 67 -0.16 12.43 -0.97
N SER A 68 0.48 12.54 -2.13
CA SER A 68 1.27 13.71 -2.52
C SER A 68 1.04 14.05 -3.98
N ALA A 69 0.63 15.30 -4.23
CA ALA A 69 0.50 15.83 -5.59
C ALA A 69 1.86 15.83 -6.32
N THR A 70 2.96 16.09 -5.61
CA THR A 70 4.33 16.04 -6.13
C THR A 70 4.68 14.62 -6.58
N LEU A 71 4.34 13.59 -5.79
CA LEU A 71 4.53 12.21 -6.19
C LEU A 71 3.72 11.88 -7.44
N ALA A 72 2.43 12.22 -7.47
CA ALA A 72 1.57 11.96 -8.61
C ALA A 72 2.12 12.61 -9.89
N GLU A 73 2.57 13.86 -9.81
CA GLU A 73 3.15 14.58 -10.94
C GLU A 73 4.52 14.03 -11.35
N SER A 74 5.32 13.54 -10.41
CA SER A 74 6.60 12.88 -10.70
C SER A 74 6.47 11.57 -11.44
N ILE A 75 5.30 10.91 -11.39
CA ILE A 75 5.04 9.65 -12.10
C ILE A 75 4.70 9.89 -13.57
N ALA A 76 3.71 10.73 -13.85
CA ALA A 76 3.15 10.87 -15.20
C ALA A 76 2.85 12.32 -15.62
N GLY A 77 3.49 13.29 -14.96
CA GLY A 77 3.34 14.71 -15.26
C GLY A 77 2.01 15.32 -14.80
N SER A 78 1.87 16.62 -15.00
CA SER A 78 0.70 17.38 -14.58
C SER A 78 -0.59 16.94 -15.27
N LYS A 79 -0.51 16.46 -16.51
CA LYS A 79 -1.65 15.97 -17.29
C LYS A 79 -2.38 14.81 -16.61
N TYR A 80 -1.64 13.90 -15.98
CA TYR A 80 -2.20 12.64 -15.44
C TYR A 80 -2.17 12.55 -13.91
N LYS A 81 -1.69 13.59 -13.19
CA LYS A 81 -1.57 13.55 -11.72
C LYS A 81 -2.88 13.29 -10.99
N SER A 82 -4.02 13.71 -11.57
CA SER A 82 -5.34 13.53 -10.95
C SER A 82 -5.87 12.10 -10.99
N ILE A 83 -5.30 11.25 -11.85
CA ILE A 83 -5.67 9.83 -11.96
C ILE A 83 -4.64 8.89 -11.34
N VAL A 84 -3.68 9.42 -10.57
CA VAL A 84 -2.72 8.62 -9.82
C VAL A 84 -3.30 8.26 -8.45
N TYR A 85 -3.49 6.98 -8.23
CA TYR A 85 -4.00 6.40 -6.99
C TYR A 85 -2.95 5.50 -6.36
N GLU A 86 -3.01 5.36 -5.05
CA GLU A 86 -2.19 4.42 -4.30
C GLU A 86 -3.00 3.17 -3.96
N LEU A 87 -2.48 1.99 -4.28
CA LEU A 87 -2.91 0.76 -3.65
C LEU A 87 -2.35 0.79 -2.23
N ASN A 88 -3.16 1.23 -1.29
CA ASN A 88 -2.71 1.62 0.04
C ASN A 88 -2.98 0.58 1.13
N ARG A 89 -3.84 -0.41 0.86
CA ARG A 89 -4.04 -1.59 1.73
C ARG A 89 -4.34 -2.81 0.87
N LEU A 90 -3.70 -3.92 1.23
CA LEU A 90 -4.01 -5.26 0.76
C LEU A 90 -3.93 -6.18 1.98
N ILE A 91 -5.05 -6.71 2.39
CA ILE A 91 -5.20 -7.47 3.62
C ILE A 91 -5.94 -8.75 3.25
N THR A 92 -5.42 -9.89 3.63
CA THR A 92 -6.04 -11.19 3.35
C THR A 92 -5.99 -12.06 4.59
N GLU A 93 -6.84 -13.08 4.61
CA GLU A 93 -6.63 -14.19 5.54
C GLU A 93 -5.32 -14.89 5.25
N ASN A 94 -4.80 -15.56 6.27
CA ASN A 94 -3.62 -16.41 6.15
C ASN A 94 -3.93 -17.63 5.27
N ASN A 95 -2.90 -18.26 4.73
CA ASN A 95 -3.01 -19.55 4.01
C ASN A 95 -3.87 -19.51 2.74
N LEU A 96 -3.88 -18.40 2.03
CA LEU A 96 -4.53 -18.37 0.72
C LEU A 96 -3.83 -19.36 -0.24
N PRO A 97 -4.60 -20.11 -1.04
CA PRO A 97 -4.05 -20.98 -2.07
C PRO A 97 -3.17 -20.18 -3.06
N LYS A 98 -2.21 -20.88 -3.65
CA LYS A 98 -1.29 -20.29 -4.64
C LYS A 98 -2.07 -19.53 -5.72
N ASN A 99 -1.56 -18.37 -6.11
CA ASN A 99 -2.10 -17.45 -7.13
C ASN A 99 -3.41 -16.73 -6.77
N VAL A 100 -4.10 -17.06 -5.67
CA VAL A 100 -5.34 -16.38 -5.27
C VAL A 100 -5.08 -14.89 -5.03
N LEU A 101 -4.02 -14.54 -4.31
CA LEU A 101 -3.70 -13.14 -4.01
C LEU A 101 -3.41 -12.31 -5.29
N SER A 102 -2.60 -12.83 -6.20
CA SER A 102 -2.31 -12.14 -7.47
C SER A 102 -3.54 -12.04 -8.37
N THR A 103 -4.37 -13.08 -8.38
CA THR A 103 -5.67 -13.08 -9.08
C THR A 103 -6.60 -12.01 -8.50
N PHE A 104 -6.69 -11.89 -7.18
CA PHE A 104 -7.48 -10.87 -6.51
C PHE A 104 -7.07 -9.45 -6.92
N VAL A 105 -5.78 -9.14 -6.82
CA VAL A 105 -5.25 -7.82 -7.22
C VAL A 105 -5.51 -7.56 -8.70
N ALA A 106 -5.22 -8.52 -9.58
CA ALA A 106 -5.46 -8.37 -11.02
C ALA A 106 -6.95 -8.21 -11.39
N LYS A 107 -7.86 -8.88 -10.68
CA LYS A 107 -9.31 -8.74 -10.86
C LYS A 107 -9.82 -7.39 -10.35
N SER A 108 -9.31 -6.89 -9.23
CA SER A 108 -9.69 -5.59 -8.71
C SER A 108 -9.40 -4.44 -9.69
N PHE A 109 -8.34 -4.55 -10.52
CA PHE A 109 -8.05 -3.56 -11.57
C PHE A 109 -9.15 -3.45 -12.64
N LYS A 110 -9.86 -4.54 -12.91
CA LYS A 110 -10.96 -4.53 -13.88
C LYS A 110 -12.17 -3.75 -13.39
N LEU A 111 -12.31 -3.60 -12.07
CA LEU A 111 -13.39 -2.88 -11.40
C LEU A 111 -13.09 -1.40 -11.14
N LEU A 112 -11.82 -0.99 -11.34
CA LEU A 112 -11.42 0.41 -11.22
C LEU A 112 -11.87 1.26 -12.42
N PRO A 113 -12.09 2.58 -12.21
CA PRO A 113 -12.29 3.50 -13.33
C PRO A 113 -11.08 3.48 -14.27
N LYS A 114 -11.31 3.84 -15.53
CA LYS A 114 -10.26 3.86 -16.56
C LYS A 114 -10.29 5.19 -17.31
N PRO A 115 -9.12 5.75 -17.64
CA PRO A 115 -7.79 5.29 -17.23
C PRO A 115 -7.47 5.62 -15.77
N ILE A 116 -6.60 4.81 -15.13
CA ILE A 116 -6.07 5.06 -13.79
C ILE A 116 -4.62 4.59 -13.71
N ILE A 117 -3.80 5.31 -12.97
CA ILE A 117 -2.41 4.94 -12.66
C ILE A 117 -2.36 4.53 -11.20
N ILE A 118 -1.86 3.34 -10.92
CA ILE A 118 -1.75 2.81 -9.57
C ILE A 118 -0.29 2.84 -9.16
N VAL A 119 0.02 3.50 -8.05
CA VAL A 119 1.33 3.41 -7.40
C VAL A 119 1.19 2.57 -6.14
N SER A 120 2.23 1.80 -5.81
CA SER A 120 2.32 1.11 -4.53
C SER A 120 3.76 0.99 -4.08
N PHE A 121 3.96 0.72 -2.79
CA PHE A 121 5.27 0.68 -2.17
C PHE A 121 5.44 -0.62 -1.38
N ALA A 122 6.62 -1.23 -1.52
CA ALA A 122 7.05 -2.33 -0.68
C ALA A 122 8.21 -1.88 0.20
N ASP A 123 8.18 -2.23 1.48
CA ASP A 123 9.17 -1.78 2.46
C ASP A 123 10.30 -2.80 2.60
N PRO A 124 11.54 -2.48 2.13
CA PRO A 124 12.67 -3.37 2.29
C PRO A 124 13.07 -3.57 3.76
N ASN A 125 12.77 -2.60 4.63
CA ASN A 125 13.11 -2.70 6.06
C ASN A 125 12.25 -3.77 6.77
N SER A 126 11.11 -4.14 6.18
CA SER A 126 10.25 -5.25 6.62
C SER A 126 10.48 -6.54 5.83
N GLY A 127 11.55 -6.63 5.03
CA GLY A 127 11.84 -7.78 4.18
C GLY A 127 10.97 -7.90 2.92
N HIS A 128 10.20 -6.86 2.59
CA HIS A 128 9.29 -6.89 1.46
C HIS A 128 9.93 -6.34 0.19
N HIS A 129 9.96 -7.16 -0.85
CA HIS A 129 10.49 -6.79 -2.18
C HIS A 129 9.38 -6.52 -3.22
N GLY A 130 8.11 -6.61 -2.80
CA GLY A 130 6.96 -6.35 -3.67
C GLY A 130 6.63 -7.49 -4.65
N TYR A 131 6.79 -8.74 -4.24
CA TYR A 131 6.50 -9.91 -5.09
C TYR A 131 5.08 -9.91 -5.64
N ILE A 132 4.09 -9.46 -4.85
CA ILE A 132 2.72 -9.34 -5.33
C ILE A 132 2.60 -8.36 -6.51
N TYR A 133 3.36 -7.27 -6.47
CA TYR A 133 3.40 -6.30 -7.58
C TYR A 133 4.10 -6.88 -8.79
N GLN A 134 5.19 -7.63 -8.59
CA GLN A 134 5.88 -8.33 -9.68
C GLN A 134 4.96 -9.39 -10.30
N ALA A 135 4.27 -10.19 -9.50
CA ALA A 135 3.31 -11.19 -9.96
C ALA A 135 2.09 -10.61 -10.70
N THR A 136 1.79 -9.35 -10.49
CA THR A 136 0.70 -8.62 -11.17
C THR A 136 1.20 -7.62 -12.22
N ASN A 137 2.47 -7.76 -12.66
CA ASN A 137 3.08 -6.99 -13.74
C ASN A 137 3.15 -5.47 -13.51
N PHE A 138 3.33 -5.03 -12.26
CA PHE A 138 3.68 -3.65 -12.01
C PHE A 138 5.08 -3.35 -12.54
N MET A 139 5.28 -2.16 -13.07
CA MET A 139 6.59 -1.64 -13.43
C MET A 139 7.33 -1.22 -12.15
N TYR A 140 8.52 -1.77 -11.92
CA TYR A 140 9.39 -1.29 -10.85
C TYR A 140 10.09 -0.01 -11.28
N THR A 141 10.00 1.04 -10.48
CA THR A 141 10.51 2.38 -10.80
C THR A 141 11.54 2.91 -9.81
N GLY A 142 12.20 2.00 -9.11
CA GLY A 142 13.25 2.34 -8.14
C GLY A 142 12.71 2.53 -6.72
N LYS A 143 13.56 3.03 -5.85
CA LYS A 143 13.21 3.34 -4.46
C LYS A 143 12.72 4.79 -4.33
N SER A 144 11.89 5.05 -3.33
CA SER A 144 11.65 6.41 -2.83
C SER A 144 12.91 6.96 -2.16
N SER A 145 12.93 8.23 -1.83
CA SER A 145 14.01 8.81 -1.04
C SER A 145 14.10 8.13 0.34
N ASN A 146 15.32 8.02 0.86
CA ASN A 146 15.51 7.60 2.24
C ASN A 146 14.79 8.57 3.18
N THR A 147 14.28 8.05 4.28
CA THR A 147 13.54 8.82 5.26
C THR A 147 14.15 8.66 6.65
N VAL A 148 13.71 9.50 7.58
CA VAL A 148 14.11 9.42 8.96
C VAL A 148 12.94 8.93 9.79
N GLN A 149 13.16 7.88 10.54
CA GLN A 149 12.26 7.39 11.57
C GLN A 149 12.71 7.91 12.93
N TYR A 150 11.76 8.29 13.76
CA TYR A 150 11.99 8.63 15.15
C TYR A 150 11.29 7.64 16.05
N THR A 151 11.94 7.23 17.12
CA THR A 151 11.37 6.32 18.11
C THR A 151 11.53 6.89 19.51
N TYR A 152 10.56 6.61 20.37
CA TYR A 152 10.70 6.81 21.82
C TYR A 152 11.77 5.87 22.40
N PRO A 153 12.26 6.12 23.61
CA PRO A 153 13.20 5.22 24.30
C PRO A 153 12.71 3.78 24.45
N ASP A 154 11.39 3.58 24.54
CA ASP A 154 10.74 2.27 24.63
C ASP A 154 10.61 1.56 23.26
N GLY A 155 11.14 2.16 22.20
CA GLY A 155 11.13 1.60 20.83
C GLY A 155 9.87 1.90 20.02
N LYS A 156 8.83 2.51 20.61
CA LYS A 156 7.62 2.89 19.86
C LYS A 156 7.93 3.98 18.84
N GLU A 157 7.28 3.91 17.67
CA GLU A 157 7.44 4.91 16.62
C GLU A 157 6.84 6.27 17.04
N PHE A 158 7.64 7.33 16.85
CA PHE A 158 7.16 8.70 16.88
C PHE A 158 6.86 9.15 15.45
N HIS A 159 5.60 9.11 15.07
CA HIS A 159 5.17 9.43 13.72
C HIS A 159 5.45 10.90 13.37
N PHE A 160 6.01 11.17 12.16
CA PHE A 160 6.47 12.51 11.74
C PHE A 160 5.37 13.60 11.80
N LYS A 161 4.09 13.24 11.62
CA LYS A 161 2.96 14.19 11.78
C LYS A 161 2.86 14.75 13.19
N ASN A 162 3.37 14.04 14.18
CA ASN A 162 3.37 14.51 15.57
C ASN A 162 4.25 15.75 15.75
N PHE A 163 5.32 15.92 14.95
CA PHE A 163 6.11 17.15 14.97
C PHE A 163 5.23 18.37 14.69
N ARG A 164 4.44 18.32 13.60
CA ARG A 164 3.53 19.41 13.26
C ARG A 164 2.48 19.64 14.36
N HIS A 165 1.86 18.59 14.83
CA HIS A 165 0.86 18.68 15.90
C HIS A 165 1.43 19.31 17.17
N LYS A 166 2.60 18.87 17.62
CA LYS A 166 3.25 19.40 18.83
C LYS A 166 3.68 20.86 18.66
N LYS A 167 4.20 21.27 17.51
CA LYS A 167 4.55 22.67 17.22
C LYS A 167 3.37 23.63 17.38
N HIS A 168 2.16 23.18 17.04
CA HIS A 168 0.96 24.01 17.09
C HIS A 168 0.14 23.83 18.39
N SER A 169 0.54 22.91 19.27
CA SER A 169 -0.17 22.62 20.52
C SER A 169 0.15 23.66 21.58
N SER A 170 -0.86 24.45 21.99
CA SER A 170 -0.74 25.45 23.06
C SER A 170 -0.34 24.81 24.40
N SER A 171 -0.88 23.63 24.71
CA SER A 171 -0.54 22.88 25.92
C SER A 171 0.94 22.44 25.91
N PHE A 172 1.43 21.98 24.78
CA PHE A 172 2.84 21.57 24.66
C PHE A 172 3.79 22.77 24.74
N LYS A 173 3.44 23.89 24.11
CA LYS A 173 4.21 25.15 24.22
C LYS A 173 4.33 25.61 25.66
N LYS A 174 3.23 25.58 26.42
CA LYS A 174 3.22 25.89 27.86
C LYS A 174 4.08 24.92 28.65
N GLN A 175 4.03 23.63 28.32
CA GLN A 175 4.77 22.58 29.04
C GLN A 175 6.29 22.76 28.90
N ILE A 176 6.78 23.18 27.74
CA ILE A 176 8.23 23.39 27.52
C ILE A 176 8.67 24.85 27.73
N GLY A 177 7.74 25.76 28.08
CA GLY A 177 8.05 27.17 28.35
C GLY A 177 8.47 27.98 27.12
N LYS A 178 8.02 27.62 25.91
CA LYS A 178 8.40 28.27 24.64
C LYS A 178 7.20 28.72 23.83
N HIS A 179 7.27 29.92 23.26
CA HIS A 179 6.27 30.40 22.30
C HIS A 179 6.40 29.72 20.92
N GLU A 180 7.64 29.48 20.49
CA GLU A 180 7.94 28.76 19.25
C GLU A 180 8.65 27.45 19.55
N VAL A 181 8.17 26.37 18.95
CA VAL A 181 8.66 25.02 19.17
C VAL A 181 9.30 24.51 17.89
N THR A 182 10.56 24.11 17.95
CA THR A 182 11.30 23.48 16.86
C THR A 182 11.16 21.95 16.90
N ASN A 183 11.58 21.27 15.83
CA ASN A 183 11.68 19.81 15.86
C ASN A 183 12.70 19.36 16.92
N GLN A 184 13.80 20.11 17.10
CA GLN A 184 14.83 19.74 18.06
C GLN A 184 14.30 19.80 19.52
N ASP A 185 13.46 20.77 19.84
CA ASP A 185 12.80 20.83 21.15
C ASP A 185 11.96 19.59 21.43
N ILE A 186 11.21 19.13 20.41
CA ILE A 186 10.38 17.93 20.52
C ILE A 186 11.26 16.68 20.66
N ILE A 187 12.33 16.58 19.86
CA ILE A 187 13.28 15.47 19.93
C ILE A 187 13.88 15.38 21.33
N SER A 188 14.38 16.49 21.86
CA SER A 188 14.99 16.55 23.18
C SER A 188 13.97 16.27 24.29
N PHE A 189 12.75 16.82 24.20
CA PHE A 189 11.73 16.63 25.22
C PHE A 189 11.29 15.16 25.39
N TYR A 190 11.18 14.43 24.27
CA TYR A 190 10.76 13.03 24.27
C TYR A 190 11.94 12.04 24.21
N ASP A 191 13.19 12.52 24.24
CA ASP A 191 14.40 11.71 24.04
C ASP A 191 14.31 10.83 22.79
N LEU A 192 13.88 11.43 21.68
CA LEU A 192 13.64 10.67 20.46
C LEU A 192 14.96 10.22 19.81
N ARG A 193 15.04 8.93 19.54
CA ARG A 193 16.14 8.33 18.78
C ARG A 193 15.87 8.42 17.30
N LYS A 194 16.86 8.88 16.55
CA LYS A 194 16.81 9.06 15.08
C LYS A 194 17.44 7.86 14.40
N LYS A 195 16.72 7.26 13.42
CA LYS A 195 17.26 6.21 12.55
C LYS A 195 17.00 6.58 11.09
N ASN A 196 18.03 6.51 10.25
CA ASN A 196 17.84 6.59 8.81
C ASN A 196 17.29 5.25 8.32
N ILE A 197 16.24 5.29 7.52
CA ILE A 197 15.62 4.12 6.92
C ILE A 197 15.65 4.23 5.40
N ASP A 198 15.85 3.12 4.76
CA ASP A 198 15.89 3.02 3.31
C ASP A 198 14.54 3.39 2.71
N GLY A 199 14.61 3.98 1.50
CA GLY A 199 13.42 4.24 0.70
C GLY A 199 12.71 2.96 0.30
N LYS A 200 11.39 3.04 0.20
CA LYS A 200 10.53 1.93 -0.21
C LYS A 200 10.64 1.65 -1.70
N TYR A 201 10.57 0.40 -2.12
CA TYR A 201 10.47 0.00 -3.52
C TYR A 201 9.17 0.52 -4.12
N ARG A 202 9.24 1.30 -5.19
CA ARG A 202 8.07 1.89 -5.85
C ARG A 202 7.68 1.11 -7.08
N TYR A 203 6.41 0.75 -7.13
CA TYR A 203 5.80 0.00 -8.22
C TYR A 203 4.67 0.79 -8.83
N VAL A 204 4.54 0.77 -10.16
CA VAL A 204 3.50 1.52 -10.87
C VAL A 204 2.80 0.59 -11.87
N TYR A 205 1.47 0.66 -11.93
CA TYR A 205 0.66 -0.06 -12.88
C TYR A 205 -0.33 0.88 -13.57
N ILE A 206 -0.56 0.71 -14.86
CA ILE A 206 -1.48 1.53 -15.63
C ILE A 206 -2.67 0.67 -16.06
N VAL A 207 -3.86 1.04 -15.63
CA VAL A 207 -5.12 0.42 -16.04
C VAL A 207 -5.76 1.29 -17.10
N GLY A 208 -6.08 0.71 -18.26
CA GLY A 208 -6.69 1.42 -19.37
C GLY A 208 -6.64 0.59 -20.66
N SER A 209 -7.24 1.11 -21.71
CA SER A 209 -7.12 0.58 -23.08
C SER A 209 -5.67 0.67 -23.59
N LYS A 210 -5.34 -0.04 -24.65
CA LYS A 210 -4.00 0.04 -25.29
C LYS A 210 -3.62 1.48 -25.64
N ARG A 211 -4.57 2.27 -26.17
CA ARG A 211 -4.35 3.67 -26.55
C ARG A 211 -4.07 4.56 -25.33
N GLU A 212 -4.88 4.43 -24.27
CA GLU A 212 -4.69 5.18 -23.04
C GLU A 212 -3.35 4.85 -22.37
N LYS A 213 -3.00 3.56 -22.28
CA LYS A 213 -1.70 3.13 -21.76
C LYS A 213 -0.53 3.73 -22.53
N LYS A 214 -0.61 3.72 -23.87
CA LYS A 214 0.43 4.32 -24.72
C LYS A 214 0.55 5.83 -24.48
N ASP A 215 -0.57 6.56 -24.40
CA ASP A 215 -0.55 7.99 -24.15
C ASP A 215 0.01 8.33 -22.77
N ILE A 216 -0.38 7.59 -21.73
CA ILE A 216 0.18 7.75 -20.37
C ILE A 216 1.69 7.46 -20.38
N MET A 217 2.14 6.39 -21.06
CA MET A 217 3.56 6.04 -21.14
C MET A 217 4.41 7.11 -21.82
N ASN A 218 3.86 7.84 -22.81
CA ASN A 218 4.56 8.97 -23.42
C ASN A 218 4.81 10.15 -22.44
N HIS A 219 4.04 10.22 -21.35
CA HIS A 219 4.18 11.22 -20.30
C HIS A 219 4.83 10.66 -19.02
N PHE A 220 5.18 9.38 -19.03
CA PHE A 220 5.75 8.70 -17.88
C PHE A 220 7.18 9.19 -17.62
N LYS A 221 7.44 9.69 -16.42
CA LYS A 221 8.69 10.37 -16.09
C LYS A 221 9.69 9.48 -15.35
N LEU A 222 9.26 8.31 -14.88
CA LEU A 222 10.10 7.44 -14.10
C LEU A 222 10.83 6.42 -14.96
N LYS A 223 12.04 6.07 -14.58
CA LYS A 223 12.78 4.97 -15.18
C LYS A 223 12.16 3.63 -14.77
N ILE A 224 11.89 2.75 -15.73
CA ILE A 224 11.52 1.37 -15.46
C ILE A 224 12.80 0.57 -15.29
N LEU A 225 12.89 -0.15 -14.19
CA LEU A 225 14.07 -0.90 -13.78
C LEU A 225 13.75 -2.41 -13.70
N LYS A 226 14.79 -3.24 -13.66
CA LYS A 226 14.63 -4.66 -13.35
C LYS A 226 14.12 -4.83 -11.93
N TYR A 227 13.27 -5.83 -11.72
CA TYR A 227 12.74 -6.14 -10.40
C TYR A 227 13.85 -6.39 -9.40
N PRO A 228 13.73 -5.86 -8.17
CA PRO A 228 14.63 -6.23 -7.09
C PRO A 228 14.47 -7.72 -6.80
N LYS A 229 15.61 -8.39 -6.66
CA LYS A 229 15.64 -9.78 -6.21
C LYS A 229 15.84 -9.78 -4.70
N GLY A 230 15.21 -10.71 -4.02
CA GLY A 230 15.40 -10.98 -2.61
C GLY A 230 15.13 -12.47 -2.37
N ASP A 231 15.53 -12.97 -1.22
CA ASP A 231 15.22 -14.33 -0.82
C ASP A 231 13.72 -14.42 -0.56
N ASN A 232 13.01 -15.01 -1.52
CA ASN A 232 11.56 -15.22 -1.39
C ASN A 232 11.28 -16.59 -0.82
N LYS A 233 11.24 -16.67 0.49
CA LYS A 233 10.85 -17.90 1.21
C LYS A 233 9.33 -18.08 1.32
N ASN A 234 8.54 -17.09 0.89
CA ASN A 234 7.09 -17.11 1.02
C ASN A 234 6.35 -17.99 0.01
N TYR A 235 7.08 -18.69 -0.86
CA TYR A 235 6.51 -19.66 -1.80
C TYR A 235 6.83 -21.12 -1.44
N ASP A 236 7.64 -21.36 -0.41
CA ASP A 236 7.86 -22.70 0.11
C ASP A 236 6.65 -23.10 0.95
N VAL A 237 6.03 -24.22 0.60
CA VAL A 237 4.77 -24.71 1.18
C VAL A 237 4.91 -25.06 2.68
N ASP A 238 6.14 -25.21 3.15
CA ASP A 238 6.47 -25.63 4.52
C ASP A 238 6.81 -24.46 5.48
N PHE A 239 6.54 -23.21 5.09
CA PHE A 239 6.93 -22.07 5.89
C PHE A 239 5.83 -21.68 6.88
N GLU A 240 6.05 -21.98 8.17
CA GLU A 240 5.11 -21.68 9.27
C GLU A 240 4.94 -20.19 9.60
N ASP A 241 5.71 -19.28 8.99
CA ASP A 241 5.77 -17.86 9.36
C ASP A 241 5.07 -16.97 8.31
N MET A 242 3.77 -17.23 8.11
CA MET A 242 2.95 -16.49 7.13
C MET A 242 2.52 -15.09 7.58
N ASP A 243 2.76 -14.70 8.83
CA ASP A 243 2.48 -13.36 9.35
C ASP A 243 3.26 -12.24 8.62
N LYS A 244 4.37 -12.60 7.99
CA LYS A 244 5.18 -11.65 7.20
C LYS A 244 4.57 -11.27 5.85
N GLN A 245 3.70 -12.11 5.27
CA GLN A 245 3.02 -11.78 4.00
C GLN A 245 1.96 -10.69 4.15
N LEU A 246 1.40 -10.53 5.33
CA LEU A 246 0.37 -9.53 5.63
C LEU A 246 0.92 -8.11 5.74
N ASN A 247 2.22 -7.95 5.86
CA ASN A 247 2.87 -6.66 6.09
C ASN A 247 3.42 -6.02 4.80
N LEU A 248 2.72 -6.17 3.68
CA LEU A 248 3.13 -5.57 2.39
C LEU A 248 3.17 -4.03 2.40
N PHE A 249 2.65 -3.40 3.45
CA PHE A 249 2.52 -1.94 3.53
C PHE A 249 2.96 -1.42 4.90
N GLY A 250 4.23 -1.54 5.21
CA GLY A 250 4.89 -0.91 6.35
C GLY A 250 4.99 0.61 6.25
#